data_15994b2265282cf024169ef0538533ca
#
_entry.id   15994b2265282cf024169ef0538533ca
#
_cell.length_a   1.000
_cell.length_b   1.000
_cell.length_c   1.000
_cell.angle_alpha   90.00
_cell.angle_beta   90.00
_cell.angle_gamma   90.00
#
_symmetry.space_group_name_H-M   'P 1'
#
loop_
_entity.id
_entity.type
_entity.pdbx_description
1 polymer ?
#
loop_
_entity_poly.entity_id
_entity_poly.type
_entity_poly.pdbx_seq_one_letter_code
_entity_poly.pdbx_strand_id
1 'polypeptide(L)'
;QYVLYGLLLLFQLFFAIIFMIVQFVALFWFLGRPRMYWIMPGETGVGFKDYKGNPEVLDVARRVVTLLRGVKEFREMGGEVTRGVLLIGPPGTGKSYLAQCISTEAGVPFGYLSAPSIQGMFWGMDVLRVWGLYNKARKLARKYGACILFLDEIDAIGKSRSGMGGGMGMGSMGGFFGGGGGALNELLNQMDPLPRDDSFKAKLLRKLGLKTSKAVIPAVLTMGATNIAEVLDPALLRPGRFDRKIVVDYPDFDGRKEIIEYYLSKVTHEGMDLDRFSNDTIGYSPVAIKHIINEAVVNAHFNGRDKVRYLDITRAREVHEWGLRQPIKSQTVEERRMLAYHEVGHAIAQYYLGALNDEPFAKVTIIRHGQALGLSSGRPTHERLVHDRQYFLNDIQISLASRAAEELFCDSATNGVTSDFRSATYLAGLYLGVWGMNGTFYSGLAFGQVVPDPPIKREIDKLLREQYRAVKDLLLEHWDECVAVAETLLERLELDAEEVDTIISEVRRRSREGVRIFRVPALDAPPRALDFGVLPPPPDDIPRIPPKPKPQRKVAASTPRPEGLPTDSSAGAAAGG
;
A
#
# COMPACT_ATOMS: atom_id res chain seq x y z
N GLN A 1 -60.55 -46.70 -19.96
CA GLN A 1 -60.11 -45.38 -20.46
C GLN A 1 -59.39 -44.57 -19.36
N TYR A 2 -59.93 -44.43 -18.16
CA TYR A 2 -59.33 -43.63 -17.06
C TYR A 2 -57.96 -44.13 -16.61
N VAL A 3 -57.72 -45.45 -16.57
CA VAL A 3 -56.41 -46.04 -16.21
C VAL A 3 -55.34 -45.71 -17.26
N LEU A 4 -55.71 -45.74 -18.56
CA LEU A 4 -54.80 -45.42 -19.66
C LEU A 4 -54.41 -43.92 -19.64
N TYR A 5 -55.38 -43.02 -19.35
CA TYR A 5 -55.13 -41.59 -19.19
C TYR A 5 -54.23 -41.31 -18.00
N GLY A 6 -54.42 -41.99 -16.87
CA GLY A 6 -53.59 -41.88 -15.66
C GLY A 6 -52.14 -42.31 -15.94
N LEU A 7 -51.96 -43.40 -16.68
CA LEU A 7 -50.62 -43.89 -17.05
C LEU A 7 -49.89 -42.92 -18.02
N LEU A 8 -50.63 -42.32 -18.94
CA LEU A 8 -50.09 -41.33 -19.88
C LEU A 8 -49.67 -40.03 -19.17
N LEU A 9 -50.46 -39.61 -18.17
CA LEU A 9 -50.14 -38.44 -17.34
C LEU A 9 -48.88 -38.67 -16.48
N LEU A 10 -48.74 -39.85 -15.88
CA LEU A 10 -47.53 -40.24 -15.14
C LEU A 10 -46.31 -40.27 -16.05
N PHE A 11 -46.47 -40.75 -17.27
CA PHE A 11 -45.38 -40.78 -18.25
C PHE A 11 -44.97 -39.37 -18.69
N GLN A 12 -45.92 -38.47 -18.95
CA GLN A 12 -45.63 -37.06 -19.23
C GLN A 12 -44.93 -36.36 -18.06
N LEU A 13 -45.42 -36.59 -16.83
CA LEU A 13 -44.79 -36.02 -15.62
C LEU A 13 -43.34 -36.50 -15.46
N PHE A 14 -43.10 -37.80 -15.69
CA PHE A 14 -41.74 -38.37 -15.62
C PHE A 14 -40.81 -37.75 -16.65
N PHE A 15 -41.24 -37.57 -17.89
CA PHE A 15 -40.45 -36.91 -18.94
C PHE A 15 -40.25 -35.41 -18.65
N ALA A 16 -41.24 -34.72 -18.11
CA ALA A 16 -41.11 -33.32 -17.74
C ALA A 16 -40.05 -33.12 -16.60
N ILE A 17 -40.05 -34.03 -15.62
CA ILE A 17 -39.03 -34.02 -14.54
C ILE A 17 -37.63 -34.30 -15.10
N ILE A 18 -37.47 -35.30 -15.96
CA ILE A 18 -36.19 -35.60 -16.60
C ILE A 18 -35.71 -34.39 -17.41
N PHE A 19 -36.57 -33.80 -18.20
CA PHE A 19 -36.26 -32.65 -19.05
C PHE A 19 -35.83 -31.44 -18.18
N MET A 20 -36.52 -31.17 -17.08
CA MET A 20 -36.17 -30.14 -16.12
C MET A 20 -34.78 -30.41 -15.50
N ILE A 21 -34.51 -31.68 -15.08
CA ILE A 21 -33.20 -32.07 -14.56
C ILE A 21 -32.09 -31.86 -15.60
N VAL A 22 -32.33 -32.28 -16.84
CA VAL A 22 -31.33 -32.11 -17.91
C VAL A 22 -31.07 -30.64 -18.21
N GLN A 23 -32.10 -29.80 -18.26
CA GLN A 23 -31.95 -28.36 -18.44
C GLN A 23 -31.16 -27.75 -17.27
N PHE A 24 -31.49 -28.13 -16.01
CA PHE A 24 -30.81 -27.65 -14.85
C PHE A 24 -29.33 -28.06 -14.82
N VAL A 25 -29.03 -29.31 -15.15
CA VAL A 25 -27.65 -29.81 -15.25
C VAL A 25 -26.89 -29.11 -16.38
N ALA A 26 -27.54 -28.90 -17.55
CA ALA A 26 -26.91 -28.17 -18.65
C ALA A 26 -26.62 -26.71 -18.31
N LEU A 27 -27.56 -26.03 -17.64
CA LEU A 27 -27.38 -24.67 -17.15
C LEU A 27 -26.25 -24.60 -16.12
N PHE A 28 -26.24 -25.52 -15.14
CA PHE A 28 -25.16 -25.62 -14.14
C PHE A 28 -23.80 -25.89 -14.77
N TRP A 29 -23.74 -26.76 -15.75
CA TRP A 29 -22.51 -27.05 -16.49
C TRP A 29 -22.02 -25.86 -17.30
N PHE A 30 -22.93 -25.09 -17.92
CA PHE A 30 -22.59 -23.87 -18.65
C PHE A 30 -22.11 -22.76 -17.73
N LEU A 31 -22.82 -22.49 -16.62
CA LEU A 31 -22.46 -21.48 -15.63
C LEU A 31 -21.22 -21.86 -14.80
N GLY A 32 -20.95 -23.17 -14.65
CA GLY A 32 -19.82 -23.71 -13.91
C GLY A 32 -18.47 -23.60 -14.63
N ARG A 33 -18.43 -23.18 -15.88
CA ARG A 33 -17.16 -23.07 -16.63
C ARG A 33 -16.34 -21.90 -16.11
N PRO A 34 -15.12 -22.14 -15.56
CA PRO A 34 -14.24 -21.05 -15.14
C PRO A 34 -13.76 -20.27 -16.36
N ARG A 35 -13.83 -18.95 -16.30
CA ARG A 35 -13.18 -18.06 -17.26
C ARG A 35 -11.69 -18.02 -16.95
N MET A 36 -10.92 -18.85 -17.60
CA MET A 36 -9.48 -18.99 -17.40
C MET A 36 -8.74 -18.70 -18.68
N TYR A 37 -7.70 -17.90 -18.59
CA TYR A 37 -6.80 -17.63 -19.69
C TYR A 37 -5.69 -18.69 -19.69
N TRP A 38 -5.52 -19.37 -20.83
CA TRP A 38 -4.45 -20.32 -21.05
C TRP A 38 -3.49 -19.77 -22.09
N ILE A 39 -2.24 -19.66 -21.71
CA ILE A 39 -1.15 -19.24 -22.56
C ILE A 39 -0.31 -20.48 -22.87
N MET A 40 -0.14 -20.77 -24.17
CA MET A 40 0.65 -21.91 -24.60
C MET A 40 2.13 -21.54 -24.76
N PRO A 41 3.05 -22.50 -24.68
CA PRO A 41 4.45 -22.26 -24.94
C PRO A 41 4.66 -21.59 -26.31
N GLY A 42 5.39 -20.48 -26.34
CA GLY A 42 5.67 -19.71 -27.56
C GLY A 42 4.68 -18.58 -27.88
N GLU A 43 3.56 -18.47 -27.17
CA GLU A 43 2.57 -17.38 -27.36
C GLU A 43 2.98 -16.06 -26.68
N THR A 44 3.85 -16.12 -25.66
CA THR A 44 4.36 -14.93 -24.96
C THR A 44 5.82 -14.68 -25.30
N GLY A 45 6.14 -13.43 -25.68
CA GLY A 45 7.53 -12.98 -25.86
C GLY A 45 8.21 -12.53 -24.56
N VAL A 46 7.57 -12.71 -23.40
CA VAL A 46 8.04 -12.19 -22.10
C VAL A 46 8.93 -13.23 -21.42
N GLY A 47 10.18 -12.87 -21.14
CA GLY A 47 11.15 -13.74 -20.48
C GLY A 47 11.84 -13.09 -19.28
N PHE A 48 12.83 -13.77 -18.70
CA PHE A 48 13.63 -13.23 -17.60
C PHE A 48 14.42 -11.98 -17.96
N LYS A 49 14.67 -11.72 -19.24
CA LYS A 49 15.30 -10.49 -19.71
C LYS A 49 14.45 -9.25 -19.49
N ASP A 50 13.14 -9.44 -19.44
CA ASP A 50 12.16 -8.37 -19.28
C ASP A 50 11.78 -8.13 -17.81
N TYR A 51 12.15 -9.05 -16.91
CA TYR A 51 11.95 -8.90 -15.48
C TYR A 51 13.15 -8.17 -14.87
N LYS A 52 12.90 -7.00 -14.29
CA LYS A 52 13.91 -6.08 -13.80
C LYS A 52 13.69 -5.74 -12.33
N GLY A 53 14.76 -5.36 -11.65
CA GLY A 53 14.70 -4.73 -10.33
C GLY A 53 14.81 -5.64 -9.11
N ASN A 54 14.82 -6.98 -9.27
CA ASN A 54 14.97 -7.92 -8.15
C ASN A 54 15.78 -9.15 -8.57
N PRO A 55 17.12 -9.09 -8.62
CA PRO A 55 17.99 -10.18 -9.10
C PRO A 55 17.90 -11.44 -8.24
N GLU A 56 17.73 -11.32 -6.91
CA GLU A 56 17.60 -12.46 -6.01
C GLU A 56 16.32 -13.26 -6.29
N VAL A 57 15.23 -12.56 -6.58
CA VAL A 57 13.96 -13.19 -6.97
C VAL A 57 14.11 -13.95 -8.28
N LEU A 58 14.87 -13.40 -9.25
CA LEU A 58 15.18 -14.08 -10.50
C LEU A 58 16.00 -15.36 -10.28
N ASP A 59 16.94 -15.37 -9.37
CA ASP A 59 17.74 -16.57 -9.07
C ASP A 59 16.88 -17.71 -8.49
N VAL A 60 15.94 -17.37 -7.60
CA VAL A 60 14.95 -18.33 -7.11
C VAL A 60 14.04 -18.83 -8.25
N ALA A 61 13.62 -17.93 -9.13
CA ALA A 61 12.80 -18.26 -10.29
C ALA A 61 13.52 -19.20 -11.27
N ARG A 62 14.82 -18.99 -11.53
CA ARG A 62 15.67 -19.88 -12.34
C ARG A 62 15.71 -21.30 -11.77
N ARG A 63 15.82 -21.44 -10.44
CA ARG A 63 15.74 -22.75 -9.78
C ARG A 63 14.40 -23.44 -10.00
N VAL A 64 13.30 -22.68 -9.96
CA VAL A 64 11.95 -23.22 -10.27
C VAL A 64 11.87 -23.67 -11.72
N VAL A 65 12.41 -22.91 -12.67
CA VAL A 65 12.49 -23.30 -14.10
C VAL A 65 13.29 -24.60 -14.28
N THR A 66 14.45 -24.71 -13.64
CA THR A 66 15.27 -25.92 -13.70
C THR A 66 14.51 -27.15 -13.21
N LEU A 67 13.77 -27.02 -12.10
CA LEU A 67 12.91 -28.11 -11.58
C LEU A 67 11.77 -28.46 -12.55
N LEU A 68 11.19 -27.49 -13.24
CA LEU A 68 10.10 -27.75 -14.19
C LEU A 68 10.59 -28.39 -15.50
N ARG A 69 11.79 -28.05 -15.95
CA ARG A 69 12.43 -28.68 -17.13
C ARG A 69 12.91 -30.09 -16.85
N GLY A 70 13.50 -30.32 -15.66
CA GLY A 70 14.15 -31.58 -15.27
C GLY A 70 13.31 -32.44 -14.31
N VAL A 71 11.97 -32.44 -14.45
CA VAL A 71 11.06 -33.21 -13.53
C VAL A 71 11.41 -34.69 -13.48
N LYS A 72 11.80 -35.28 -14.60
CA LYS A 72 12.08 -36.71 -14.70
C LYS A 72 13.40 -37.06 -13.99
N GLU A 73 14.46 -36.33 -14.32
CA GLU A 73 15.79 -36.49 -13.74
C GLU A 73 15.76 -36.24 -12.22
N PHE A 74 15.04 -35.23 -11.78
CA PHE A 74 14.92 -34.91 -10.37
C PHE A 74 14.22 -36.02 -9.57
N ARG A 75 13.19 -36.65 -10.17
CA ARG A 75 12.51 -37.80 -9.57
C ARG A 75 13.39 -39.08 -9.55
N GLU A 76 14.20 -39.29 -10.57
CA GLU A 76 15.16 -40.38 -10.65
C GLU A 76 16.24 -40.28 -9.56
N MET A 77 16.60 -39.04 -9.17
CA MET A 77 17.47 -38.73 -8.03
C MET A 77 16.79 -38.91 -6.66
N GLY A 78 15.51 -39.26 -6.62
CA GLY A 78 14.73 -39.41 -5.38
C GLY A 78 14.13 -38.12 -4.83
N GLY A 79 14.19 -36.99 -5.61
CA GLY A 79 13.64 -35.72 -5.21
C GLY A 79 12.11 -35.65 -5.35
N GLU A 80 11.45 -34.91 -4.47
CA GLU A 80 10.04 -34.59 -4.58
C GLU A 80 9.87 -33.23 -5.30
N VAL A 81 9.08 -33.24 -6.37
CA VAL A 81 8.81 -32.02 -7.15
C VAL A 81 7.96 -31.05 -6.33
N THR A 82 8.42 -29.81 -6.17
CA THR A 82 7.65 -28.73 -5.56
C THR A 82 6.31 -28.57 -6.26
N ARG A 83 5.23 -28.55 -5.51
CA ARG A 83 3.85 -28.48 -6.03
C ARG A 83 3.24 -27.10 -5.92
N GLY A 84 3.68 -26.34 -4.94
CA GLY A 84 3.18 -24.99 -4.69
C GLY A 84 4.30 -24.00 -4.44
N VAL A 85 4.15 -22.84 -5.07
CA VAL A 85 4.98 -21.65 -4.85
C VAL A 85 4.05 -20.49 -4.51
N LEU A 86 4.29 -19.84 -3.40
CA LEU A 86 3.54 -18.66 -2.97
C LEU A 86 4.38 -17.41 -3.19
N LEU A 87 3.87 -16.51 -4.04
CA LEU A 87 4.44 -15.18 -4.26
C LEU A 87 3.78 -14.20 -3.29
N ILE A 88 4.58 -13.57 -2.44
CA ILE A 88 4.11 -12.64 -1.40
C ILE A 88 4.72 -11.28 -1.66
N GLY A 89 3.94 -10.21 -1.54
CA GLY A 89 4.47 -8.85 -1.61
C GLY A 89 3.43 -7.81 -1.97
N PRO A 90 3.78 -6.54 -1.91
CA PRO A 90 2.87 -5.43 -2.20
C PRO A 90 2.26 -5.50 -3.60
N PRO A 91 1.14 -4.80 -3.85
CA PRO A 91 0.55 -4.72 -5.19
C PRO A 91 1.51 -4.01 -6.16
N GLY A 92 1.49 -4.43 -7.42
CA GLY A 92 2.29 -3.79 -8.47
C GLY A 92 3.78 -4.18 -8.50
N THR A 93 4.26 -5.08 -7.64
CA THR A 93 5.67 -5.53 -7.60
C THR A 93 6.03 -6.55 -8.69
N GLY A 94 5.07 -6.97 -9.53
CA GLY A 94 5.34 -7.85 -10.66
C GLY A 94 5.20 -9.34 -10.37
N LYS A 95 4.47 -9.77 -9.33
CA LYS A 95 4.24 -11.18 -8.98
C LYS A 95 3.68 -12.01 -10.15
N SER A 96 2.59 -11.53 -10.75
CA SER A 96 1.94 -12.20 -11.89
C SER A 96 2.84 -12.19 -13.14
N TYR A 97 3.62 -11.13 -13.32
CA TYR A 97 4.60 -11.01 -14.40
C TYR A 97 5.75 -12.01 -14.25
N LEU A 98 6.26 -12.18 -13.01
CA LEU A 98 7.28 -13.20 -12.69
C LEU A 98 6.80 -14.62 -13.01
N ALA A 99 5.56 -14.95 -12.63
CA ALA A 99 4.98 -16.27 -12.90
C ALA A 99 4.88 -16.54 -14.41
N GLN A 100 4.55 -15.51 -15.20
CA GLN A 100 4.53 -15.59 -16.66
C GLN A 100 5.93 -15.79 -17.25
N CYS A 101 6.94 -15.06 -16.75
CA CYS A 101 8.33 -15.24 -17.15
C CYS A 101 8.83 -16.67 -16.85
N ILE A 102 8.52 -17.21 -15.66
CA ILE A 102 8.87 -18.60 -15.29
C ILE A 102 8.25 -19.60 -16.29
N SER A 103 6.99 -19.40 -16.69
CA SER A 103 6.32 -20.28 -17.65
C SER A 103 6.98 -20.24 -19.02
N THR A 104 7.28 -19.04 -19.52
CA THR A 104 7.92 -18.86 -20.83
C THR A 104 9.31 -19.50 -20.87
N GLU A 105 10.12 -19.24 -19.83
CA GLU A 105 11.45 -19.82 -19.70
C GLU A 105 11.42 -21.35 -19.52
N ALA A 106 10.43 -21.85 -18.77
CA ALA A 106 10.27 -23.31 -18.61
C ALA A 106 9.73 -24.00 -19.88
N GLY A 107 9.13 -23.25 -20.81
CA GLY A 107 8.47 -23.80 -22.00
C GLY A 107 7.22 -24.62 -21.69
N VAL A 108 6.49 -24.27 -20.61
CA VAL A 108 5.31 -25.02 -20.14
C VAL A 108 4.05 -24.16 -20.25
N PRO A 109 2.87 -24.79 -20.42
CA PRO A 109 1.59 -24.06 -20.45
C PRO A 109 1.35 -23.32 -19.13
N PHE A 110 0.79 -22.10 -19.25
CA PHE A 110 0.44 -21.23 -18.15
C PHE A 110 -1.05 -20.98 -18.09
N GLY A 111 -1.68 -21.34 -16.99
CA GLY A 111 -3.07 -21.04 -16.72
C GLY A 111 -3.19 -19.91 -15.71
N TYR A 112 -3.75 -18.77 -16.11
CA TYR A 112 -4.01 -17.61 -15.26
C TYR A 112 -5.46 -17.58 -14.80
N LEU A 113 -5.65 -17.41 -13.49
CA LEU A 113 -6.97 -17.24 -12.89
C LEU A 113 -6.88 -16.29 -11.69
N SER A 114 -7.79 -15.32 -11.59
CA SER A 114 -8.02 -14.54 -10.38
C SER A 114 -8.89 -15.36 -9.41
N ALA A 115 -8.43 -15.57 -8.18
CA ALA A 115 -9.09 -16.42 -7.20
C ALA A 115 -10.53 -15.99 -6.86
N PRO A 116 -10.90 -14.70 -6.78
CA PRO A 116 -12.29 -14.26 -6.68
C PRO A 116 -13.22 -14.86 -7.74
N SER A 117 -12.72 -15.12 -8.96
CA SER A 117 -13.52 -15.69 -10.06
C SER A 117 -13.90 -17.16 -9.85
N ILE A 118 -13.26 -17.84 -8.89
CA ILE A 118 -13.61 -19.21 -8.48
C ILE A 118 -14.92 -19.22 -7.72
N GLN A 119 -15.18 -18.19 -6.93
CA GLN A 119 -16.38 -18.09 -6.11
C GLN A 119 -17.63 -18.13 -7.01
N GLY A 120 -18.50 -19.09 -6.76
CA GLY A 120 -19.75 -19.28 -7.50
C GLY A 120 -20.94 -18.74 -6.72
N MET A 121 -21.97 -18.29 -7.45
CA MET A 121 -23.25 -17.86 -6.85
C MET A 121 -24.01 -19.04 -6.22
N PHE A 122 -23.75 -20.27 -6.69
CA PHE A 122 -24.45 -21.46 -6.23
C PHE A 122 -23.49 -22.39 -5.45
N TRP A 123 -24.04 -23.01 -4.40
CA TRP A 123 -23.31 -23.96 -3.57
C TRP A 123 -22.68 -25.09 -4.37
N GLY A 124 -21.39 -25.38 -4.16
CA GLY A 124 -20.65 -26.46 -4.84
C GLY A 124 -20.12 -26.13 -6.24
N MET A 125 -20.46 -24.98 -6.84
CA MET A 125 -19.90 -24.59 -8.13
C MET A 125 -18.41 -24.24 -8.05
N ASP A 126 -17.98 -23.69 -6.94
CA ASP A 126 -16.59 -23.40 -6.62
C ASP A 126 -15.71 -24.69 -6.63
N VAL A 127 -16.21 -25.76 -6.03
CA VAL A 127 -15.57 -27.09 -6.03
C VAL A 127 -15.39 -27.61 -7.45
N LEU A 128 -16.46 -27.57 -8.26
CA LEU A 128 -16.45 -28.03 -9.65
C LEU A 128 -15.49 -27.19 -10.53
N ARG A 129 -15.40 -25.89 -10.28
CA ARG A 129 -14.46 -25.01 -10.97
C ARG A 129 -13.02 -25.36 -10.67
N VAL A 130 -12.65 -25.51 -9.39
CA VAL A 130 -11.30 -25.92 -8.99
C VAL A 130 -10.94 -27.28 -9.57
N TRP A 131 -11.84 -28.26 -9.46
CA TRP A 131 -11.65 -29.59 -10.04
C TRP A 131 -11.44 -29.55 -11.57
N GLY A 132 -12.26 -28.78 -12.27
CA GLY A 132 -12.14 -28.59 -13.73
C GLY A 132 -10.81 -27.94 -14.15
N LEU A 133 -10.31 -26.97 -13.36
CA LEU A 133 -9.02 -26.32 -13.55
C LEU A 133 -7.87 -27.32 -13.49
N TYR A 134 -7.80 -28.08 -12.40
CA TYR A 134 -6.74 -29.07 -12.21
C TYR A 134 -6.79 -30.20 -13.23
N ASN A 135 -7.98 -30.63 -13.63
CA ASN A 135 -8.11 -31.64 -14.69
C ASN A 135 -7.55 -31.14 -16.03
N LYS A 136 -7.81 -29.88 -16.39
CA LYS A 136 -7.24 -29.27 -17.60
C LYS A 136 -5.73 -29.10 -17.48
N ALA A 137 -5.24 -28.59 -16.33
CA ALA A 137 -3.81 -28.47 -16.05
C ALA A 137 -3.07 -29.82 -16.14
N ARG A 138 -3.63 -30.90 -15.55
CA ARG A 138 -3.08 -32.25 -15.64
C ARG A 138 -3.06 -32.79 -17.08
N LYS A 139 -4.07 -32.50 -17.90
CA LYS A 139 -4.08 -32.88 -19.33
C LYS A 139 -2.94 -32.16 -20.07
N LEU A 140 -2.75 -30.87 -19.83
CA LEU A 140 -1.67 -30.10 -20.42
C LEU A 140 -0.30 -30.55 -19.92
N ALA A 141 -0.14 -30.82 -18.63
CA ALA A 141 1.10 -31.34 -18.06
C ALA A 141 1.50 -32.71 -18.63
N ARG A 142 0.53 -33.58 -18.97
CA ARG A 142 0.81 -34.85 -19.69
C ARG A 142 1.33 -34.62 -21.10
N LYS A 143 0.89 -33.55 -21.78
CA LYS A 143 1.28 -33.23 -23.16
C LYS A 143 2.64 -32.51 -23.22
N TYR A 144 2.91 -31.61 -22.28
CA TYR A 144 4.06 -30.71 -22.30
C TYR A 144 5.12 -31.01 -21.22
N GLY A 145 4.94 -32.07 -20.42
CA GLY A 145 5.84 -32.46 -19.32
C GLY A 145 5.47 -31.85 -17.98
N ALA A 146 5.15 -30.57 -17.94
CA ALA A 146 4.67 -29.83 -16.76
C ALA A 146 3.63 -28.78 -17.16
N CYS A 147 2.98 -28.16 -16.17
CA CYS A 147 2.03 -27.06 -16.37
C CYS A 147 2.05 -26.15 -15.14
N ILE A 148 1.99 -24.84 -15.33
CA ILE A 148 1.83 -23.88 -14.24
C ILE A 148 0.35 -23.45 -14.16
N LEU A 149 -0.20 -23.50 -12.94
CA LEU A 149 -1.51 -22.97 -12.59
C LEU A 149 -1.29 -21.78 -11.66
N PHE A 150 -1.53 -20.57 -12.15
CA PHE A 150 -1.36 -19.35 -11.38
C PHE A 150 -2.70 -18.84 -10.86
N LEU A 151 -2.76 -18.67 -9.53
CA LEU A 151 -3.92 -18.18 -8.79
C LEU A 151 -3.56 -16.80 -8.20
N ASP A 152 -4.10 -15.74 -8.79
CA ASP A 152 -3.90 -14.39 -8.29
C ASP A 152 -4.90 -14.06 -7.19
N GLU A 153 -4.52 -13.20 -6.23
CA GLU A 153 -5.34 -12.80 -5.09
C GLU A 153 -5.87 -13.99 -4.28
N ILE A 154 -4.98 -14.98 -3.99
CA ILE A 154 -5.39 -16.23 -3.34
C ILE A 154 -6.01 -16.02 -1.94
N ASP A 155 -5.74 -14.88 -1.30
CA ASP A 155 -6.35 -14.46 -0.04
C ASP A 155 -7.87 -14.33 -0.12
N ALA A 156 -8.44 -14.09 -1.31
CA ALA A 156 -9.89 -14.05 -1.49
C ALA A 156 -10.58 -15.39 -1.15
N ILE A 157 -9.92 -16.52 -1.41
CA ILE A 157 -10.44 -17.87 -1.12
C ILE A 157 -9.75 -18.54 0.07
N GLY A 158 -8.56 -18.07 0.41
CA GLY A 158 -7.66 -18.66 1.41
C GLY A 158 -7.77 -18.07 2.82
N LYS A 159 -8.77 -17.25 3.14
CA LYS A 159 -8.90 -16.61 4.46
C LYS A 159 -9.07 -17.64 5.58
N SER A 160 -8.35 -17.42 6.68
CA SER A 160 -8.46 -18.23 7.90
C SER A 160 -9.88 -18.15 8.49
N ARG A 161 -10.38 -19.31 8.95
CA ARG A 161 -11.72 -19.44 9.56
C ARG A 161 -11.84 -18.85 10.95
N SER A 162 -10.72 -18.52 11.58
CA SER A 162 -10.67 -18.01 12.96
C SER A 162 -11.16 -16.56 13.14
N GLY A 163 -11.35 -15.79 12.06
CA GLY A 163 -11.89 -14.42 12.12
C GLY A 163 -13.40 -14.30 12.12
N MET A 164 -14.16 -15.40 12.05
CA MET A 164 -15.64 -15.38 11.92
C MET A 164 -16.38 -15.80 13.19
N GLY A 165 -15.67 -15.90 14.32
CA GLY A 165 -16.25 -16.23 15.62
C GLY A 165 -16.39 -15.02 16.52
N GLY A 166 -17.50 -14.26 16.40
CA GLY A 166 -17.76 -13.15 17.33
C GLY A 166 -18.88 -12.20 16.94
N GLY A 167 -20.00 -12.72 16.45
CA GLY A 167 -21.16 -11.89 16.19
C GLY A 167 -22.41 -12.73 16.13
N MET A 168 -23.00 -13.00 17.31
CA MET A 168 -24.32 -13.62 17.44
C MET A 168 -25.37 -12.56 17.08
N GLY A 169 -25.50 -12.29 15.77
CA GLY A 169 -26.50 -11.41 15.16
C GLY A 169 -27.47 -12.24 14.33
N MET A 170 -28.69 -12.33 14.79
CA MET A 170 -29.90 -12.95 14.21
C MET A 170 -30.14 -12.39 12.81
N GLY A 171 -29.76 -13.16 11.76
CA GLY A 171 -29.91 -12.78 10.35
C GLY A 171 -29.32 -13.82 9.40
N SER A 172 -29.29 -15.10 9.79
CA SER A 172 -28.67 -16.19 9.03
C SER A 172 -29.56 -16.72 7.91
N MET A 173 -29.90 -15.89 6.94
CA MET A 173 -30.33 -16.36 5.62
C MET A 173 -29.15 -16.39 4.62
N GLY A 174 -28.00 -15.80 5.01
CA GLY A 174 -26.75 -15.82 4.22
C GLY A 174 -25.94 -17.13 4.33
N GLY A 175 -26.17 -17.97 5.33
CA GLY A 175 -25.44 -19.24 5.53
C GLY A 175 -25.78 -20.33 4.50
N PHE A 176 -26.92 -20.24 3.84
CA PHE A 176 -27.33 -21.20 2.81
C PHE A 176 -26.71 -20.89 1.43
N PHE A 177 -26.27 -19.65 1.19
CA PHE A 177 -25.64 -19.18 -0.03
C PHE A 177 -24.13 -18.92 0.12
N GLY A 178 -23.56 -18.98 1.32
CA GLY A 178 -22.17 -18.65 1.62
C GLY A 178 -21.22 -19.85 1.49
N GLY A 179 -20.90 -20.28 0.29
CA GLY A 179 -20.03 -21.42 -0.03
C GLY A 179 -18.50 -21.18 0.12
N GLY A 180 -18.04 -20.20 0.90
CA GLY A 180 -16.62 -19.80 0.94
C GLY A 180 -15.59 -20.85 1.40
N GLY A 181 -16.01 -22.00 1.95
CA GLY A 181 -15.11 -23.07 2.39
C GLY A 181 -14.87 -24.19 1.36
N GLY A 182 -15.72 -24.32 0.34
CA GLY A 182 -15.65 -25.40 -0.63
C GLY A 182 -14.46 -25.29 -1.58
N ALA A 183 -14.21 -24.09 -2.11
CA ALA A 183 -13.09 -23.83 -3.00
C ALA A 183 -11.74 -24.09 -2.34
N LEU A 184 -11.55 -23.61 -1.10
CA LEU A 184 -10.32 -23.84 -0.34
C LEU A 184 -10.07 -25.33 -0.09
N ASN A 185 -11.09 -26.04 0.40
CA ASN A 185 -10.95 -27.48 0.67
C ASN A 185 -10.61 -28.26 -0.60
N GLU A 186 -11.28 -27.94 -1.72
CA GLU A 186 -10.99 -28.61 -2.98
C GLU A 186 -9.58 -28.26 -3.50
N LEU A 187 -9.14 -26.99 -3.35
CA LEU A 187 -7.78 -26.59 -3.68
C LEU A 187 -6.76 -27.41 -2.89
N LEU A 188 -6.95 -27.53 -1.58
CA LEU A 188 -6.11 -28.35 -0.70
C LEU A 188 -6.08 -29.81 -1.16
N ASN A 189 -7.24 -30.40 -1.48
CA ASN A 189 -7.36 -31.77 -1.98
C ASN A 189 -6.64 -31.96 -3.32
N GLN A 190 -6.71 -30.97 -4.22
CA GLN A 190 -6.07 -31.06 -5.54
C GLN A 190 -4.54 -30.89 -5.47
N MET A 191 -4.03 -30.14 -4.49
CA MET A 191 -2.60 -29.99 -4.25
C MET A 191 -1.99 -31.20 -3.57
N ASP A 192 -2.75 -31.89 -2.69
CA ASP A 192 -2.28 -33.08 -2.02
C ASP A 192 -2.06 -34.26 -3.00
N PRO A 193 -1.01 -35.08 -2.80
CA PRO A 193 -0.73 -36.19 -3.68
C PRO A 193 -1.75 -37.29 -3.47
N LEU A 194 -2.71 -37.42 -4.34
CA LEU A 194 -3.50 -38.63 -4.39
C LEU A 194 -2.70 -39.71 -5.15
N PRO A 195 -2.25 -40.79 -4.49
CA PRO A 195 -1.50 -41.88 -5.16
C PRO A 195 -2.39 -42.75 -6.06
N ARG A 196 -3.64 -42.39 -6.28
CA ARG A 196 -4.62 -43.21 -6.97
C ARG A 196 -5.01 -42.61 -8.31
N ASP A 197 -4.81 -43.43 -9.36
CA ASP A 197 -5.42 -43.21 -10.64
C ASP A 197 -6.92 -43.54 -10.49
N ASP A 198 -7.75 -42.49 -10.25
CA ASP A 198 -9.19 -42.63 -10.07
C ASP A 198 -9.96 -42.63 -11.40
N SER A 199 -9.26 -42.83 -12.52
CA SER A 199 -9.89 -43.06 -13.80
C SER A 199 -10.86 -44.23 -13.71
N PHE A 200 -12.06 -44.08 -14.29
CA PHE A 200 -13.05 -45.18 -14.35
C PHE A 200 -12.45 -46.46 -14.92
N LYS A 201 -11.56 -46.33 -15.92
CA LYS A 201 -10.81 -47.46 -16.51
C LYS A 201 -9.86 -48.10 -15.47
N ALA A 202 -9.17 -47.34 -14.65
CA ALA A 202 -8.28 -47.87 -13.62
C ALA A 202 -9.06 -48.52 -12.47
N LYS A 203 -10.23 -48.00 -12.10
CA LYS A 203 -11.15 -48.63 -11.15
C LYS A 203 -11.68 -49.97 -11.69
N LEU A 204 -12.06 -50.04 -12.99
CA LEU A 204 -12.53 -51.25 -13.61
C LEU A 204 -11.42 -52.31 -13.74
N LEU A 205 -10.20 -51.93 -14.19
CA LEU A 205 -9.04 -52.79 -14.28
C LEU A 205 -8.60 -53.38 -12.91
N ARG A 206 -8.66 -52.55 -11.86
CA ARG A 206 -8.42 -53.01 -10.48
C ARG A 206 -9.48 -54.00 -10.01
N LYS A 207 -10.74 -53.77 -10.36
CA LYS A 207 -11.85 -54.68 -10.04
C LYS A 207 -11.72 -56.02 -10.78
N LEU A 208 -11.04 -56.00 -11.94
CA LEU A 208 -10.72 -57.22 -12.74
C LEU A 208 -9.38 -57.86 -12.34
N GLY A 209 -8.71 -57.42 -11.26
CA GLY A 209 -7.47 -57.99 -10.80
C GLY A 209 -6.23 -57.73 -11.67
N LEU A 210 -6.34 -56.86 -12.67
CA LEU A 210 -5.23 -56.54 -13.57
C LEU A 210 -4.34 -55.45 -12.93
N LYS A 211 -3.00 -55.70 -12.86
CA LYS A 211 -2.02 -54.75 -12.36
C LYS A 211 -2.02 -53.47 -13.25
N THR A 212 -2.46 -52.37 -12.69
CA THR A 212 -2.28 -51.06 -13.33
C THR A 212 -0.84 -50.61 -13.10
N SER A 213 -0.16 -50.17 -14.16
CA SER A 213 1.12 -49.47 -14.10
C SER A 213 1.03 -48.30 -13.10
N LYS A 214 2.09 -48.05 -12.33
CA LYS A 214 2.15 -46.83 -11.48
C LYS A 214 1.97 -45.60 -12.39
N ALA A 215 0.81 -44.97 -12.29
CA ALA A 215 0.55 -43.79 -13.08
C ALA A 215 1.51 -42.66 -12.65
N VAL A 216 2.28 -42.16 -13.58
CA VAL A 216 3.14 -40.99 -13.34
C VAL A 216 2.23 -39.79 -13.09
N ILE A 217 2.30 -39.23 -11.89
CA ILE A 217 1.51 -38.04 -11.52
C ILE A 217 2.02 -36.86 -12.37
N PRO A 218 1.12 -36.21 -13.18
CA PRO A 218 1.52 -35.06 -13.99
C PRO A 218 2.05 -33.93 -13.11
N ALA A 219 3.13 -33.29 -13.52
CA ALA A 219 3.73 -32.17 -12.79
C ALA A 219 2.89 -30.91 -13.02
N VAL A 220 2.00 -30.58 -12.10
CA VAL A 220 1.28 -29.31 -12.06
C VAL A 220 1.87 -28.49 -10.91
N LEU A 221 2.50 -27.35 -11.26
CA LEU A 221 2.96 -26.39 -10.27
C LEU A 221 1.84 -25.36 -10.03
N THR A 222 1.32 -25.32 -8.83
CA THR A 222 0.37 -24.28 -8.40
C THR A 222 1.16 -23.09 -7.87
N MET A 223 1.02 -21.93 -8.50
CA MET A 223 1.60 -20.68 -8.03
C MET A 223 0.48 -19.79 -7.50
N GLY A 224 0.54 -19.43 -6.23
CA GLY A 224 -0.38 -18.46 -5.62
C GLY A 224 0.28 -17.09 -5.50
N ALA A 225 -0.48 -16.01 -5.67
CA ALA A 225 -0.03 -14.66 -5.35
C ALA A 225 -0.95 -14.03 -4.31
N THR A 226 -0.36 -13.35 -3.33
CA THR A 226 -1.10 -12.60 -2.30
C THR A 226 -0.33 -11.34 -1.92
N ASN A 227 -1.08 -10.33 -1.49
CA ASN A 227 -0.50 -9.13 -0.90
C ASN A 227 -0.34 -9.26 0.62
N ILE A 228 -1.10 -10.15 1.26
CA ILE A 228 -1.17 -10.33 2.72
C ILE A 228 -1.08 -11.82 3.06
N ALA A 229 0.12 -12.31 3.39
CA ALA A 229 0.33 -13.72 3.69
C ALA A 229 -0.30 -14.15 5.03
N GLU A 230 -0.41 -13.24 6.00
CA GLU A 230 -0.90 -13.48 7.35
C GLU A 230 -2.38 -13.86 7.42
N VAL A 231 -3.15 -13.47 6.39
CA VAL A 231 -4.59 -13.74 6.31
C VAL A 231 -4.88 -15.17 5.81
N LEU A 232 -3.87 -15.83 5.21
CA LEU A 232 -4.03 -17.17 4.63
C LEU A 232 -4.22 -18.24 5.71
N ASP A 233 -5.07 -19.22 5.39
CA ASP A 233 -5.27 -20.40 6.23
C ASP A 233 -3.93 -21.16 6.35
N PRO A 234 -3.46 -21.46 7.58
CA PRO A 234 -2.22 -22.20 7.81
C PRO A 234 -2.17 -23.55 7.09
N ALA A 235 -3.32 -24.13 6.75
CA ALA A 235 -3.38 -25.37 5.99
C ALA A 235 -2.79 -25.23 4.57
N LEU A 236 -2.86 -24.04 3.95
CA LEU A 236 -2.23 -23.79 2.65
C LEU A 236 -0.71 -23.78 2.72
N LEU A 237 -0.15 -23.41 3.87
CA LEU A 237 1.28 -23.24 4.09
C LEU A 237 1.99 -24.51 4.57
N ARG A 238 1.26 -25.65 4.68
CA ARG A 238 1.84 -26.93 5.09
C ARG A 238 2.70 -27.54 3.98
N PRO A 239 3.77 -28.30 4.34
CA PRO A 239 4.59 -29.05 3.38
C PRO A 239 3.73 -29.89 2.42
N GLY A 240 4.12 -29.92 1.14
CA GLY A 240 3.37 -30.59 0.07
C GLY A 240 2.33 -29.69 -0.63
N ARG A 241 2.09 -28.47 -0.13
CA ARG A 241 1.18 -27.45 -0.69
C ARG A 241 1.98 -26.24 -1.16
N PHE A 242 1.86 -25.07 -0.51
CA PHE A 242 2.73 -23.92 -0.79
C PHE A 242 4.01 -23.99 0.07
N ASP A 243 4.89 -24.89 -0.31
CA ASP A 243 6.14 -25.19 0.41
C ASP A 243 7.23 -24.15 0.14
N ARG A 244 7.17 -23.45 -0.98
CA ARG A 244 8.10 -22.37 -1.31
C ARG A 244 7.41 -21.03 -1.26
N LYS A 245 7.98 -20.12 -0.48
CA LYS A 245 7.55 -18.72 -0.41
C LYS A 245 8.62 -17.87 -1.10
N ILE A 246 8.20 -17.02 -2.01
CA ILE A 246 9.05 -16.04 -2.68
C ILE A 246 8.47 -14.66 -2.34
N VAL A 247 9.25 -13.87 -1.62
CA VAL A 247 8.88 -12.49 -1.31
C VAL A 247 9.33 -11.62 -2.49
N VAL A 248 8.38 -10.87 -3.05
CA VAL A 248 8.58 -9.93 -4.15
C VAL A 248 8.25 -8.55 -3.62
N ASP A 249 9.24 -7.91 -3.04
CA ASP A 249 9.11 -6.60 -2.41
C ASP A 249 9.33 -5.45 -3.41
N TYR A 250 9.20 -4.21 -2.93
CA TYR A 250 9.59 -3.04 -3.69
C TYR A 250 11.06 -3.13 -4.10
N PRO A 251 11.43 -2.65 -5.30
CA PRO A 251 12.81 -2.62 -5.73
C PRO A 251 13.61 -1.62 -4.88
N ASP A 252 14.86 -1.95 -4.58
CA ASP A 252 15.85 -1.05 -4.00
C ASP A 252 16.30 0.03 -4.99
N PHE A 253 17.25 0.87 -4.61
CA PHE A 253 17.75 1.96 -5.45
C PHE A 253 18.24 1.48 -6.82
N ASP A 254 19.07 0.44 -6.86
CA ASP A 254 19.64 -0.10 -8.10
C ASP A 254 18.57 -0.81 -8.93
N GLY A 255 17.68 -1.53 -8.28
CA GLY A 255 16.53 -2.16 -8.92
C GLY A 255 15.58 -1.16 -9.56
N ARG A 256 15.29 -0.03 -8.88
CA ARG A 256 14.50 1.05 -9.48
C ARG A 256 15.19 1.66 -10.69
N LYS A 257 16.49 1.89 -10.58
CA LYS A 257 17.29 2.41 -11.69
C LYS A 257 17.24 1.50 -12.92
N GLU A 258 17.36 0.19 -12.73
CA GLU A 258 17.25 -0.82 -13.80
C GLU A 258 15.83 -0.81 -14.44
N ILE A 259 14.78 -0.67 -13.63
CA ILE A 259 13.39 -0.58 -14.09
C ILE A 259 13.16 0.71 -14.89
N ILE A 260 13.63 1.83 -14.37
CA ILE A 260 13.52 3.15 -15.02
C ILE A 260 14.23 3.10 -16.38
N GLU A 261 15.47 2.62 -16.43
CA GLU A 261 16.23 2.49 -17.66
C GLU A 261 15.50 1.61 -18.69
N TYR A 262 14.97 0.47 -18.25
CA TYR A 262 14.21 -0.43 -19.12
C TYR A 262 12.96 0.24 -19.72
N TYR A 263 12.21 1.04 -18.95
CA TYR A 263 11.02 1.71 -19.48
C TYR A 263 11.37 2.96 -20.28
N LEU A 264 12.39 3.72 -19.89
CA LEU A 264 12.87 4.87 -20.66
C LEU A 264 13.47 4.47 -22.00
N SER A 265 14.11 3.29 -22.12
CA SER A 265 14.63 2.79 -23.40
C SER A 265 13.54 2.60 -24.48
N LYS A 266 12.27 2.56 -24.07
CA LYS A 266 11.09 2.42 -24.96
C LYS A 266 10.44 3.76 -25.30
N VAL A 267 10.93 4.85 -24.76
CA VAL A 267 10.35 6.20 -24.85
C VAL A 267 11.40 7.17 -25.39
N THR A 268 10.97 8.08 -26.26
CA THR A 268 11.84 9.16 -26.72
C THR A 268 11.92 10.25 -25.66
N HIS A 269 13.11 10.48 -25.09
CA HIS A 269 13.31 11.44 -24.00
C HIS A 269 14.58 12.29 -24.22
N GLU A 270 14.66 13.43 -23.57
CA GLU A 270 15.90 14.19 -23.37
C GLU A 270 16.77 13.44 -22.36
N GLY A 271 18.05 13.78 -22.23
CA GLY A 271 18.92 13.17 -21.22
C GLY A 271 18.26 13.20 -19.83
N MET A 272 18.18 12.03 -19.17
CA MET A 272 17.57 11.87 -17.85
C MET A 272 18.62 11.47 -16.82
N ASP A 273 18.59 12.14 -15.67
CA ASP A 273 19.36 11.72 -14.50
C ASP A 273 18.65 10.54 -13.82
N LEU A 274 19.18 9.33 -14.04
CA LEU A 274 18.61 8.08 -13.51
C LEU A 274 18.73 7.99 -11.98
N ASP A 275 19.81 8.53 -11.41
CA ASP A 275 20.04 8.49 -9.97
C ASP A 275 19.05 9.39 -9.25
N ARG A 276 18.84 10.59 -9.79
CA ARG A 276 17.79 11.49 -9.31
C ARG A 276 16.40 10.86 -9.44
N PHE A 277 16.09 10.26 -10.57
CA PHE A 277 14.79 9.62 -10.77
C PHE A 277 14.58 8.42 -9.85
N SER A 278 15.63 7.61 -9.61
CA SER A 278 15.55 6.52 -8.64
C SER A 278 15.30 7.02 -7.21
N ASN A 279 15.97 8.10 -6.79
CA ASN A 279 15.72 8.73 -5.50
C ASN A 279 14.32 9.35 -5.41
N ASP A 280 13.83 9.92 -6.49
CA ASP A 280 12.48 10.51 -6.56
C ASP A 280 11.35 9.46 -6.49
N THR A 281 11.66 8.17 -6.62
CA THR A 281 10.71 7.06 -6.65
C THR A 281 10.94 6.02 -5.54
N ILE A 282 11.52 6.43 -4.40
CA ILE A 282 11.65 5.57 -3.22
C ILE A 282 10.29 5.01 -2.81
N GLY A 283 10.22 3.69 -2.60
CA GLY A 283 8.99 3.00 -2.22
C GLY A 283 7.98 2.78 -3.37
N TYR A 284 8.37 3.08 -4.62
CA TYR A 284 7.47 2.86 -5.76
C TYR A 284 7.58 1.44 -6.31
N SER A 285 6.42 0.91 -6.69
CA SER A 285 6.38 -0.36 -7.41
C SER A 285 6.79 -0.21 -8.88
N PRO A 286 7.26 -1.28 -9.54
CA PRO A 286 7.54 -1.28 -10.98
C PRO A 286 6.38 -0.78 -11.84
N VAL A 287 5.14 -1.09 -11.43
CA VAL A 287 3.93 -0.64 -12.12
C VAL A 287 3.72 0.86 -11.95
N ALA A 288 3.99 1.42 -10.76
CA ALA A 288 3.91 2.87 -10.51
C ALA A 288 4.96 3.62 -11.35
N ILE A 289 6.21 3.15 -11.39
CA ILE A 289 7.28 3.74 -12.22
C ILE A 289 6.88 3.73 -13.70
N LYS A 290 6.38 2.59 -14.20
CA LYS A 290 5.86 2.48 -15.57
C LYS A 290 4.73 3.48 -15.84
N HIS A 291 3.80 3.62 -14.90
CA HIS A 291 2.67 4.55 -15.02
C HIS A 291 3.15 5.99 -15.12
N ILE A 292 4.07 6.41 -14.25
CA ILE A 292 4.64 7.77 -14.26
C ILE A 292 5.34 8.08 -15.58
N ILE A 293 6.14 7.15 -16.10
CA ILE A 293 6.81 7.33 -17.39
C ILE A 293 5.77 7.47 -18.51
N ASN A 294 4.69 6.67 -18.49
CA ASN A 294 3.62 6.77 -19.47
C ASN A 294 2.88 8.11 -19.38
N GLU A 295 2.54 8.57 -18.17
CA GLU A 295 1.89 9.87 -17.95
C GLU A 295 2.81 11.03 -18.38
N ALA A 296 4.13 10.91 -18.18
CA ALA A 296 5.08 11.89 -18.67
C ALA A 296 5.10 11.97 -20.21
N VAL A 297 4.93 10.85 -20.92
CA VAL A 297 4.75 10.84 -22.38
C VAL A 297 3.47 11.57 -22.77
N VAL A 298 2.36 11.31 -22.06
CA VAL A 298 1.09 12.00 -22.29
C VAL A 298 1.25 13.50 -22.08
N ASN A 299 1.92 13.94 -21.00
CA ASN A 299 2.19 15.35 -20.71
C ASN A 299 3.05 16.01 -21.80
N ALA A 300 4.11 15.34 -22.28
CA ALA A 300 4.95 15.85 -23.37
C ALA A 300 4.15 16.01 -24.66
N HIS A 301 3.36 14.99 -25.02
CA HIS A 301 2.54 15.02 -26.24
C HIS A 301 1.45 16.10 -26.18
N PHE A 302 0.78 16.24 -25.05
CA PHE A 302 -0.24 17.28 -24.83
C PHE A 302 0.34 18.70 -24.99
N ASN A 303 1.60 18.89 -24.61
CA ASN A 303 2.33 20.15 -24.78
C ASN A 303 3.01 20.28 -26.18
N GLY A 304 2.63 19.48 -27.17
CA GLY A 304 3.14 19.53 -28.54
C GLY A 304 4.62 19.17 -28.70
N ARG A 305 5.17 18.38 -27.76
CA ARG A 305 6.57 17.94 -27.79
C ARG A 305 6.68 16.44 -28.13
N ASP A 306 7.74 16.09 -28.81
CA ASP A 306 8.06 14.73 -29.24
C ASP A 306 9.04 14.01 -28.28
N LYS A 307 9.54 14.75 -27.27
CA LYS A 307 10.48 14.21 -26.26
C LYS A 307 10.00 14.51 -24.84
N VAL A 308 10.16 13.52 -23.99
CA VAL A 308 9.86 13.64 -22.55
C VAL A 308 11.03 14.35 -21.85
N ARG A 309 10.70 15.32 -21.00
CA ARG A 309 11.63 16.04 -20.12
C ARG A 309 11.47 15.59 -18.68
N TYR A 310 12.50 15.84 -17.87
CA TYR A 310 12.42 15.52 -16.43
C TYR A 310 11.24 16.23 -15.74
N LEU A 311 10.90 17.44 -16.17
CA LEU A 311 9.71 18.18 -15.66
C LEU A 311 8.40 17.42 -15.89
N ASP A 312 8.28 16.67 -17.00
CA ASP A 312 7.07 15.87 -17.27
C ASP A 312 6.97 14.68 -16.32
N ILE A 313 8.12 14.07 -15.98
CA ILE A 313 8.23 13.02 -14.95
C ILE A 313 7.81 13.57 -13.58
N THR A 314 8.34 14.75 -13.19
CA THR A 314 7.98 15.39 -11.92
C THR A 314 6.48 15.67 -11.83
N ARG A 315 5.88 16.22 -12.89
CA ARG A 315 4.43 16.49 -12.95
C ARG A 315 3.59 15.21 -12.89
N ALA A 316 4.00 14.17 -13.63
CA ALA A 316 3.32 12.88 -13.60
C ALA A 316 3.39 12.23 -12.21
N ARG A 317 4.52 12.35 -11.52
CA ARG A 317 4.70 11.87 -10.15
C ARG A 317 3.80 12.64 -9.17
N GLU A 318 3.76 13.98 -9.25
CA GLU A 318 2.88 14.80 -8.42
C GLU A 318 1.40 14.40 -8.56
N VAL A 319 0.96 14.14 -9.79
CA VAL A 319 -0.41 13.68 -10.05
C VAL A 319 -0.63 12.26 -9.47
N HIS A 320 0.38 11.40 -9.54
CA HIS A 320 0.30 10.05 -8.98
C HIS A 320 0.22 10.07 -7.45
N GLU A 321 1.01 10.90 -6.78
CA GLU A 321 1.08 11.00 -5.31
C GLU A 321 -0.13 11.73 -4.73
N TRP A 322 -0.47 12.88 -5.29
CA TRP A 322 -1.41 13.85 -4.70
C TRP A 322 -2.70 14.03 -5.48
N GLY A 323 -2.77 13.49 -6.68
CA GLY A 323 -3.92 13.67 -7.57
C GLY A 323 -3.84 14.94 -8.42
N LEU A 324 -4.90 15.16 -9.18
CA LEU A 324 -4.98 16.28 -10.10
C LEU A 324 -5.04 17.63 -9.36
N ARG A 325 -4.38 18.65 -9.93
CA ARG A 325 -4.47 20.04 -9.49
C ARG A 325 -5.87 20.59 -9.76
N GLN A 326 -6.50 21.16 -8.77
CA GLN A 326 -7.85 21.72 -8.87
C GLN A 326 -7.87 23.14 -8.27
N PRO A 327 -8.11 24.21 -9.06
CA PRO A 327 -8.22 25.55 -8.49
C PRO A 327 -9.47 25.67 -7.64
N ILE A 328 -9.35 26.24 -6.43
CA ILE A 328 -10.48 26.54 -5.55
C ILE A 328 -11.05 27.90 -5.97
N LYS A 329 -12.22 27.88 -6.63
CA LYS A 329 -12.83 29.10 -7.17
C LYS A 329 -13.62 29.93 -6.14
N SER A 330 -13.99 29.36 -5.00
CA SER A 330 -14.89 29.96 -4.01
C SER A 330 -14.24 30.25 -2.65
N GLN A 331 -12.91 30.29 -2.59
CA GLN A 331 -12.19 30.55 -1.35
C GLN A 331 -12.11 32.03 -1.04
N THR A 332 -12.44 32.41 0.20
CA THR A 332 -12.27 33.81 0.66
C THR A 332 -10.78 34.13 0.87
N VAL A 333 -10.48 35.43 0.92
CA VAL A 333 -9.09 35.88 1.18
C VAL A 333 -8.57 35.39 2.53
N GLU A 334 -9.44 35.43 3.54
CA GLU A 334 -9.11 34.96 4.89
C GLU A 334 -8.85 33.45 4.93
N GLU A 335 -9.70 32.67 4.28
CA GLU A 335 -9.48 31.22 4.15
C GLU A 335 -8.18 30.89 3.43
N ARG A 336 -7.87 31.61 2.35
CA ARG A 336 -6.62 31.43 1.61
C ARG A 336 -5.41 31.77 2.49
N ARG A 337 -5.53 32.85 3.28
CA ARG A 337 -4.48 33.24 4.22
C ARG A 337 -4.27 32.20 5.31
N MET A 338 -5.35 31.72 5.93
CA MET A 338 -5.27 30.65 6.91
C MET A 338 -4.63 29.41 6.35
N LEU A 339 -5.02 29.01 5.13
CA LEU A 339 -4.41 27.86 4.45
C LEU A 339 -2.91 28.07 4.18
N ALA A 340 -2.51 29.28 3.73
CA ALA A 340 -1.10 29.56 3.48
C ALA A 340 -0.25 29.46 4.75
N TYR A 341 -0.72 30.01 5.85
CA TYR A 341 0.01 29.90 7.14
C TYR A 341 -0.01 28.48 7.70
N HIS A 342 -1.09 27.72 7.48
CA HIS A 342 -1.16 26.31 7.83
C HIS A 342 -0.07 25.50 7.11
N GLU A 343 0.00 25.62 5.77
CA GLU A 343 0.98 24.90 4.96
C GLU A 343 2.41 25.38 5.22
N VAL A 344 2.59 26.68 5.49
CA VAL A 344 3.92 27.23 5.87
C VAL A 344 4.36 26.73 7.26
N GLY A 345 3.44 26.49 8.18
CA GLY A 345 3.76 25.80 9.43
C GLY A 345 4.46 24.47 9.19
N HIS A 346 3.86 23.62 8.34
CA HIS A 346 4.48 22.38 7.92
C HIS A 346 5.80 22.62 7.17
N ALA A 347 5.83 23.57 6.23
CA ALA A 347 7.00 23.83 5.38
C ALA A 347 8.23 24.26 6.20
N ILE A 348 8.06 25.19 7.14
CA ILE A 348 9.15 25.63 8.00
C ILE A 348 9.60 24.52 8.96
N ALA A 349 8.67 23.79 9.57
CA ALA A 349 9.02 22.64 10.38
C ALA A 349 9.76 21.56 9.56
N GLN A 350 9.31 21.27 8.35
CA GLN A 350 9.97 20.34 7.44
C GLN A 350 11.36 20.85 7.01
N TYR A 351 11.52 22.13 6.76
CA TYR A 351 12.80 22.74 6.39
C TYR A 351 13.86 22.54 7.49
N TYR A 352 13.50 22.73 8.77
CA TYR A 352 14.45 22.61 9.87
C TYR A 352 14.57 21.19 10.43
N LEU A 353 13.47 20.50 10.63
CA LEU A 353 13.43 19.20 11.27
C LEU A 353 13.57 18.05 10.26
N GLY A 354 12.97 18.20 9.08
CA GLY A 354 13.06 17.20 8.01
C GLY A 354 14.49 17.04 7.49
N ALA A 355 15.26 18.13 7.44
CA ALA A 355 16.68 18.07 7.10
C ALA A 355 17.49 17.22 8.10
N LEU A 356 17.10 17.18 9.37
CA LEU A 356 17.70 16.32 10.40
C LEU A 356 17.31 14.85 10.24
N ASN A 357 16.19 14.60 9.58
CA ASN A 357 15.68 13.26 9.27
C ASN A 357 16.18 12.72 7.91
N ASP A 358 17.07 13.44 7.21
CA ASP A 358 17.44 13.21 5.81
C ASP A 358 16.24 13.26 4.83
N GLU A 359 15.21 14.00 5.24
CA GLU A 359 14.01 14.30 4.44
C GLU A 359 13.84 15.81 4.30
N PRO A 360 14.75 16.51 3.58
CA PRO A 360 14.69 17.94 3.42
C PRO A 360 13.37 18.37 2.78
N PHE A 361 12.95 19.60 3.07
CA PHE A 361 11.81 20.23 2.46
C PHE A 361 11.91 20.19 0.92
N ALA A 362 10.80 19.87 0.25
CA ALA A 362 10.75 19.76 -1.19
C ALA A 362 9.83 20.80 -1.83
N LYS A 363 8.64 21.01 -1.27
CA LYS A 363 7.62 21.83 -1.90
C LYS A 363 6.51 22.22 -0.91
N VAL A 364 5.95 23.44 -1.09
CA VAL A 364 4.70 23.88 -0.45
C VAL A 364 3.77 24.48 -1.49
N THR A 365 2.47 24.19 -1.38
CA THR A 365 1.45 24.70 -2.30
C THR A 365 0.12 24.88 -1.59
N ILE A 366 -0.61 25.94 -1.97
CA ILE A 366 -2.01 26.17 -1.60
C ILE A 366 -2.98 25.89 -2.76
N ILE A 367 -2.49 25.21 -3.79
CA ILE A 367 -3.32 24.67 -4.85
C ILE A 367 -3.87 23.34 -4.36
N ARG A 368 -5.17 23.14 -4.46
CA ARG A 368 -5.82 21.90 -4.08
C ARG A 368 -5.35 20.73 -4.95
N HIS A 369 -5.03 19.62 -4.30
CA HIS A 369 -4.72 18.34 -4.95
C HIS A 369 -5.65 17.26 -4.40
N GLY A 370 -6.56 16.74 -5.24
CA GLY A 370 -7.53 15.74 -4.79
C GLY A 370 -8.35 16.20 -3.58
N GLN A 371 -8.14 15.58 -2.42
CA GLN A 371 -8.83 15.94 -1.17
C GLN A 371 -8.06 16.97 -0.32
N ALA A 372 -6.76 17.15 -0.55
CA ALA A 372 -5.94 18.10 0.19
C ALA A 372 -6.14 19.52 -0.36
N LEU A 373 -6.44 20.49 0.51
CA LEU A 373 -6.65 21.89 0.14
C LEU A 373 -5.33 22.59 -0.18
N GLY A 374 -4.27 22.21 0.52
CA GLY A 374 -2.88 22.59 0.31
C GLY A 374 -1.99 21.39 0.61
N LEU A 375 -0.70 21.55 0.47
CA LEU A 375 0.28 20.51 0.69
C LEU A 375 1.65 21.10 1.00
N SER A 376 2.31 20.52 2.00
CA SER A 376 3.73 20.66 2.22
C SER A 376 4.37 19.27 2.21
N SER A 377 5.52 19.11 1.57
CA SER A 377 6.20 17.82 1.47
C SER A 377 7.70 17.93 1.68
N GLY A 378 8.26 16.90 2.34
CA GLY A 378 9.68 16.58 2.33
C GLY A 378 9.99 15.55 1.25
N ARG A 379 11.28 15.28 1.07
CA ARG A 379 11.76 14.23 0.16
C ARG A 379 12.92 13.49 0.82
N PRO A 380 12.81 12.18 1.02
CA PRO A 380 13.93 11.40 1.51
C PRO A 380 15.10 11.45 0.54
N THR A 381 16.30 11.68 1.05
CA THR A 381 17.55 11.68 0.26
C THR A 381 18.12 10.28 0.09
N HIS A 382 17.81 9.40 1.04
CA HIS A 382 18.28 8.02 1.06
C HIS A 382 17.18 7.09 1.57
N GLU A 383 17.22 5.86 1.11
CA GLU A 383 16.33 4.81 1.62
C GLU A 383 16.84 4.32 2.98
N ARG A 384 16.04 4.49 4.02
CA ARG A 384 16.34 4.03 5.38
C ARG A 384 15.32 3.00 5.83
N LEU A 385 15.81 1.89 6.38
CA LEU A 385 14.96 0.83 6.93
C LEU A 385 14.74 0.98 8.45
N VAL A 386 15.61 1.74 9.13
CA VAL A 386 15.58 1.91 10.59
C VAL A 386 15.68 3.39 10.92
N HIS A 387 14.73 3.86 11.69
CA HIS A 387 14.67 5.24 12.17
C HIS A 387 14.83 5.27 13.69
N ASP A 388 15.50 6.28 14.19
CA ASP A 388 15.73 6.49 15.62
C ASP A 388 14.54 7.22 16.28
N ARG A 389 14.66 7.43 17.59
CA ARG A 389 13.68 8.14 18.40
C ARG A 389 13.44 9.56 17.89
N GLN A 390 14.50 10.27 17.54
CA GLN A 390 14.41 11.68 17.18
C GLN A 390 13.70 11.88 15.86
N TYR A 391 13.87 10.97 14.91
CA TYR A 391 13.14 10.96 13.65
C TYR A 391 11.63 11.06 13.88
N PHE A 392 11.07 10.19 14.73
CA PHE A 392 9.63 10.18 14.98
C PHE A 392 9.14 11.39 15.77
N LEU A 393 9.97 11.93 16.68
CA LEU A 393 9.62 13.17 17.39
C LEU A 393 9.58 14.37 16.44
N ASN A 394 10.52 14.45 15.50
CA ASN A 394 10.52 15.49 14.47
C ASN A 394 9.28 15.37 13.57
N ASP A 395 8.91 14.16 13.20
CA ASP A 395 7.76 13.89 12.34
C ASP A 395 6.43 14.25 13.01
N ILE A 396 6.31 13.97 14.33
CA ILE A 396 5.20 14.44 15.15
C ILE A 396 5.16 15.98 15.21
N GLN A 397 6.32 16.64 15.37
CA GLN A 397 6.40 18.10 15.37
C GLN A 397 5.97 18.70 14.03
N ILE A 398 6.45 18.14 12.91
CA ILE A 398 6.06 18.56 11.57
C ILE A 398 4.55 18.44 11.38
N SER A 399 3.95 17.33 11.84
CA SER A 399 2.49 17.14 11.78
C SER A 399 1.72 18.16 12.62
N LEU A 400 2.25 18.60 13.77
CA LEU A 400 1.60 19.56 14.67
C LEU A 400 1.87 21.03 14.30
N ALA A 401 2.77 21.28 13.36
CA ALA A 401 3.22 22.63 13.01
C ALA A 401 2.12 23.48 12.37
N SER A 402 1.21 22.87 11.61
CA SER A 402 0.05 23.55 11.04
C SER A 402 -0.81 24.21 12.11
N ARG A 403 -1.14 23.46 13.16
CA ARG A 403 -1.93 23.95 14.28
C ARG A 403 -1.22 25.11 15.02
N ALA A 404 0.09 24.97 15.23
CA ALA A 404 0.88 25.99 15.87
C ALA A 404 0.92 27.28 15.02
N ALA A 405 1.02 27.16 13.69
CA ALA A 405 1.00 28.28 12.78
C ALA A 405 -0.38 28.98 12.74
N GLU A 406 -1.49 28.23 12.69
CA GLU A 406 -2.84 28.81 12.75
C GLU A 406 -3.03 29.65 14.01
N GLU A 407 -2.63 29.14 15.19
CA GLU A 407 -2.73 29.88 16.46
C GLU A 407 -1.81 31.11 16.53
N LEU A 408 -0.58 31.00 16.00
CA LEU A 408 0.41 32.07 16.08
C LEU A 408 0.12 33.23 15.11
N PHE A 409 -0.30 32.93 13.88
CA PHE A 409 -0.39 33.91 12.80
C PHE A 409 -1.82 34.30 12.44
N CYS A 410 -2.81 33.44 12.72
CA CYS A 410 -4.20 33.69 12.39
C CYS A 410 -5.12 33.83 13.62
N ASP A 411 -4.58 33.69 14.83
CA ASP A 411 -5.35 33.69 16.11
C ASP A 411 -6.60 32.80 16.03
N SER A 412 -6.46 31.66 15.37
CA SER A 412 -7.57 30.77 15.03
C SER A 412 -7.16 29.31 15.15
N ALA A 413 -8.17 28.47 15.11
CA ALA A 413 -8.04 27.03 15.16
C ALA A 413 -9.06 26.42 14.21
N THR A 414 -8.59 25.86 13.09
CA THR A 414 -9.48 25.31 12.07
C THR A 414 -9.65 23.79 12.20
N ASN A 415 -10.62 23.26 11.47
CA ASN A 415 -10.81 21.83 11.31
C ASN A 415 -9.86 21.21 10.25
N GLY A 416 -9.04 22.04 9.56
CA GLY A 416 -8.05 21.60 8.59
C GLY A 416 -7.02 20.64 9.15
N VAL A 417 -6.71 20.78 10.45
CA VAL A 417 -5.73 19.93 11.17
C VAL A 417 -6.18 18.49 11.45
N THR A 418 -7.33 18.05 10.95
CA THR A 418 -7.87 16.71 11.26
C THR A 418 -6.95 15.58 10.83
N SER A 419 -6.35 15.68 9.63
CA SER A 419 -5.37 14.71 9.13
C SER A 419 -4.09 14.72 9.95
N ASP A 420 -3.63 15.89 10.33
CA ASP A 420 -2.36 16.12 11.01
C ASP A 420 -2.41 15.55 12.43
N PHE A 421 -3.49 15.85 13.16
CA PHE A 421 -3.72 15.27 14.48
C PHE A 421 -3.87 13.75 14.44
N ARG A 422 -4.50 13.21 13.39
CA ARG A 422 -4.59 11.75 13.22
C ARG A 422 -3.22 11.15 13.02
N SER A 423 -2.39 11.74 12.15
CA SER A 423 -1.02 11.28 11.87
C SER A 423 -0.14 11.39 13.11
N ALA A 424 -0.12 12.55 13.77
CA ALA A 424 0.64 12.76 15.01
C ALA A 424 0.22 11.79 16.12
N THR A 425 -1.09 11.58 16.31
CA THR A 425 -1.63 10.65 17.32
C THR A 425 -1.25 9.20 17.01
N TYR A 426 -1.31 8.80 15.74
CA TYR A 426 -0.93 7.46 15.31
C TYR A 426 0.55 7.19 15.56
N LEU A 427 1.44 8.11 15.16
CA LEU A 427 2.87 8.03 15.41
C LEU A 427 3.21 7.99 16.91
N ALA A 428 2.59 8.86 17.70
CA ALA A 428 2.74 8.85 19.15
C ALA A 428 2.26 7.53 19.77
N GLY A 429 1.19 6.94 19.23
CA GLY A 429 0.70 5.63 19.63
C GLY A 429 1.69 4.50 19.33
N LEU A 430 2.30 4.50 18.16
CA LEU A 430 3.37 3.56 17.80
C LEU A 430 4.62 3.76 18.67
N TYR A 431 5.05 5.01 18.84
CA TYR A 431 6.20 5.40 19.63
C TYR A 431 6.13 4.89 21.09
N LEU A 432 4.97 5.06 21.73
CA LEU A 432 4.75 4.70 23.12
C LEU A 432 4.28 3.25 23.29
N GLY A 433 3.32 2.82 22.48
CA GLY A 433 2.58 1.58 22.70
C GLY A 433 3.09 0.38 21.93
N VAL A 434 3.97 0.57 20.93
CA VAL A 434 4.46 -0.51 20.08
C VAL A 434 5.97 -0.64 20.15
N TRP A 435 6.68 0.46 19.95
CA TRP A 435 8.15 0.46 19.86
C TRP A 435 8.87 0.68 21.20
N GLY A 436 8.14 1.10 22.25
CA GLY A 436 8.72 1.34 23.57
C GLY A 436 9.81 2.42 23.60
N MET A 437 9.77 3.39 22.67
CA MET A 437 10.81 4.41 22.50
C MET A 437 10.89 5.42 23.66
N ASN A 438 9.90 5.43 24.55
CA ASN A 438 9.90 6.18 25.81
C ASN A 438 10.65 5.47 26.95
N GLY A 439 11.24 4.29 26.71
CA GLY A 439 11.93 3.47 27.68
C GLY A 439 11.07 2.38 28.32
N THR A 440 9.83 2.17 27.86
CA THR A 440 9.03 1.01 28.25
C THR A 440 9.42 -0.22 27.43
N PHE A 441 9.30 -1.42 28.04
CA PHE A 441 9.53 -2.70 27.35
C PHE A 441 8.21 -3.39 27.01
N TYR A 442 7.10 -2.66 27.03
CA TYR A 442 5.76 -3.15 26.68
C TYR A 442 5.42 -2.86 25.23
N SER A 443 4.83 -3.84 24.54
CA SER A 443 4.26 -3.67 23.21
C SER A 443 2.82 -4.20 23.18
N GLY A 444 1.88 -3.33 22.88
CA GLY A 444 0.45 -3.67 22.76
C GLY A 444 0.14 -4.69 21.66
N LEU A 445 0.98 -4.74 20.62
CA LEU A 445 0.82 -5.72 19.53
C LEU A 445 0.94 -7.18 20.00
N ALA A 446 1.68 -7.44 21.08
CA ALA A 446 1.82 -8.79 21.64
C ALA A 446 0.48 -9.38 22.10
N PHE A 447 -0.50 -8.52 22.42
CA PHE A 447 -1.83 -8.91 22.88
C PHE A 447 -2.93 -8.60 21.85
N GLY A 448 -2.56 -8.26 20.61
CA GLY A 448 -3.51 -7.90 19.55
C GLY A 448 -4.29 -6.60 19.81
N GLN A 449 -3.82 -5.75 20.73
CA GLN A 449 -4.47 -4.49 21.06
C GLN A 449 -4.12 -3.43 20.01
N VAL A 450 -5.12 -3.01 19.25
CA VAL A 450 -5.00 -1.91 18.27
C VAL A 450 -5.38 -0.57 18.91
N VAL A 451 -6.19 -0.58 19.97
CA VAL A 451 -6.65 0.64 20.66
C VAL A 451 -5.85 0.84 21.94
N PRO A 452 -5.19 1.99 22.11
CA PRO A 452 -4.42 2.28 23.33
C PRO A 452 -5.31 2.28 24.58
N ASP A 453 -4.81 1.66 25.67
CA ASP A 453 -5.43 1.70 26.97
C ASP A 453 -5.46 3.14 27.55
N PRO A 454 -6.38 3.44 28.51
CA PRO A 454 -6.50 4.77 29.09
C PRO A 454 -5.20 5.38 29.65
N PRO A 455 -4.27 4.62 30.27
CA PRO A 455 -2.96 5.13 30.65
C PRO A 455 -2.12 5.58 29.45
N ILE A 456 -2.07 4.79 28.40
CA ILE A 456 -1.31 5.10 27.18
C ILE A 456 -1.88 6.34 26.49
N LYS A 457 -3.20 6.51 26.46
CA LYS A 457 -3.84 7.71 25.91
C LYS A 457 -3.37 8.99 26.59
N ARG A 458 -3.19 8.95 27.94
CA ARG A 458 -2.69 10.11 28.69
C ARG A 458 -1.25 10.43 28.37
N GLU A 459 -0.41 9.40 28.23
CA GLU A 459 0.98 9.58 27.81
C GLU A 459 1.08 10.09 26.36
N ILE A 460 0.21 9.63 25.46
CA ILE A 460 0.11 10.16 24.09
C ILE A 460 -0.20 11.66 24.13
N ASP A 461 -1.26 12.09 24.87
CA ASP A 461 -1.64 13.51 24.95
C ASP A 461 -0.51 14.35 25.55
N LYS A 462 0.20 13.82 26.57
CA LYS A 462 1.36 14.47 27.15
C LYS A 462 2.48 14.67 26.13
N LEU A 463 2.86 13.60 25.42
CA LEU A 463 3.88 13.64 24.37
C LEU A 463 3.51 14.65 23.28
N LEU A 464 2.26 14.60 22.79
CA LEU A 464 1.80 15.54 21.77
C LEU A 464 1.87 17.00 22.25
N ARG A 465 1.52 17.29 23.50
CA ARG A 465 1.64 18.64 24.07
C ARG A 465 3.09 19.10 24.22
N GLU A 466 4.00 18.20 24.56
CA GLU A 466 5.44 18.49 24.62
C GLU A 466 5.98 18.83 23.21
N GLN A 467 5.67 18.00 22.22
CA GLN A 467 6.09 18.22 20.84
C GLN A 467 5.42 19.47 20.21
N TYR A 468 4.16 19.72 20.54
CA TYR A 468 3.47 20.93 20.13
C TYR A 468 4.14 22.21 20.65
N ARG A 469 4.60 22.22 21.93
CA ARG A 469 5.32 23.35 22.48
C ARG A 469 6.66 23.54 21.78
N ALA A 470 7.39 22.46 21.54
CA ALA A 470 8.67 22.51 20.83
C ALA A 470 8.54 23.11 19.42
N VAL A 471 7.57 22.67 18.63
CA VAL A 471 7.36 23.22 17.29
C VAL A 471 6.83 24.65 17.33
N LYS A 472 6.01 25.00 18.32
CA LYS A 472 5.54 26.39 18.51
C LYS A 472 6.70 27.33 18.82
N ASP A 473 7.65 26.91 19.65
CA ASP A 473 8.87 27.64 19.93
C ASP A 473 9.77 27.78 18.70
N LEU A 474 9.88 26.72 17.88
CA LEU A 474 10.56 26.75 16.58
C LEU A 474 9.97 27.81 15.65
N LEU A 475 8.65 27.82 15.47
CA LEU A 475 7.99 28.80 14.60
C LEU A 475 8.11 30.23 15.13
N LEU A 476 8.14 30.42 16.46
CA LEU A 476 8.40 31.73 17.09
C LEU A 476 9.83 32.22 16.85
N GLU A 477 10.81 31.32 16.89
CA GLU A 477 12.21 31.63 16.58
C GLU A 477 12.34 32.10 15.13
N HIS A 478 11.65 31.41 14.20
CA HIS A 478 11.68 31.66 12.76
C HIS A 478 10.49 32.50 12.26
N TRP A 479 9.94 33.38 13.11
CA TRP A 479 8.73 34.17 12.80
C TRP A 479 8.80 34.93 11.49
N ASP A 480 9.89 35.67 11.27
CA ASP A 480 10.05 36.52 10.08
C ASP A 480 10.16 35.67 8.80
N GLU A 481 10.76 34.49 8.88
CA GLU A 481 10.85 33.52 7.80
C GLU A 481 9.47 32.93 7.47
N CYS A 482 8.69 32.56 8.50
CA CYS A 482 7.31 32.10 8.32
C CYS A 482 6.45 33.13 7.58
N VAL A 483 6.52 34.39 8.01
CA VAL A 483 5.74 35.46 7.37
C VAL A 483 6.18 35.69 5.93
N ALA A 484 7.49 35.74 5.66
CA ALA A 484 7.98 35.99 4.29
C ALA A 484 7.62 34.84 3.33
N VAL A 485 7.72 33.60 3.78
CA VAL A 485 7.32 32.44 2.97
C VAL A 485 5.81 32.43 2.75
N ALA A 486 4.98 32.74 3.76
CA ALA A 486 3.53 32.75 3.64
C ALA A 486 3.03 33.86 2.69
N GLU A 487 3.55 35.07 2.82
CA GLU A 487 3.17 36.19 1.93
C GLU A 487 3.61 35.93 0.48
N THR A 488 4.79 35.32 0.28
CA THR A 488 5.25 34.92 -1.05
C THR A 488 4.40 33.76 -1.60
N LEU A 489 4.02 32.80 -0.75
CA LEU A 489 3.15 31.67 -1.15
C LEU A 489 1.76 32.15 -1.58
N LEU A 490 1.21 33.17 -0.90
CA LEU A 490 -0.07 33.77 -1.30
C LEU A 490 -0.04 34.37 -2.71
N GLU A 491 1.10 34.91 -3.13
CA GLU A 491 1.28 35.47 -4.47
C GLU A 491 1.55 34.43 -5.54
N ARG A 492 2.41 33.43 -5.20
CA ARG A 492 2.90 32.44 -6.18
C ARG A 492 2.10 31.15 -6.20
N LEU A 493 1.32 30.90 -5.14
CA LEU A 493 0.49 29.71 -4.88
C LEU A 493 1.28 28.41 -4.65
N GLU A 494 2.54 28.38 -5.05
CA GLU A 494 3.42 27.23 -4.97
C GLU A 494 4.87 27.70 -4.87
N LEU A 495 5.64 27.08 -3.96
CA LEU A 495 7.07 27.33 -3.80
C LEU A 495 7.82 25.99 -3.71
N ASP A 496 8.93 25.89 -4.42
CA ASP A 496 9.85 24.75 -4.31
C ASP A 496 10.96 25.01 -3.28
N ALA A 497 11.81 23.99 -3.09
CA ALA A 497 12.87 24.05 -2.09
C ALA A 497 13.87 25.19 -2.33
N GLU A 498 14.24 25.45 -3.61
CA GLU A 498 15.20 26.48 -3.97
C GLU A 498 14.63 27.89 -3.72
N GLU A 499 13.34 28.08 -4.03
CA GLU A 499 12.63 29.33 -3.78
C GLU A 499 12.51 29.62 -2.27
N VAL A 500 12.15 28.61 -1.46
CA VAL A 500 12.05 28.76 0.00
C VAL A 500 13.43 29.03 0.62
N ASP A 501 14.47 28.33 0.19
CA ASP A 501 15.84 28.58 0.65
C ASP A 501 16.31 30.02 0.33
N THR A 502 15.99 30.51 -0.87
CA THR A 502 16.28 31.88 -1.28
C THR A 502 15.55 32.89 -0.39
N ILE A 503 14.27 32.67 -0.09
CA ILE A 503 13.48 33.53 0.78
C ILE A 503 14.08 33.57 2.18
N ILE A 504 14.35 32.42 2.76
CA ILE A 504 14.92 32.28 4.13
C ILE A 504 16.30 32.95 4.21
N SER A 505 17.15 32.72 3.21
CA SER A 505 18.49 33.31 3.13
C SER A 505 18.44 34.83 3.06
N GLU A 506 17.53 35.40 2.27
CA GLU A 506 17.36 36.83 2.14
C GLU A 506 16.79 37.46 3.44
N VAL A 507 15.79 36.81 4.06
CA VAL A 507 15.25 37.25 5.37
C VAL A 507 16.36 37.29 6.42
N ARG A 508 17.20 36.27 6.51
CA ARG A 508 18.33 36.21 7.45
C ARG A 508 19.37 37.30 7.16
N ARG A 509 19.68 37.54 5.88
CA ARG A 509 20.61 38.58 5.47
C ARG A 509 20.10 39.95 5.91
N ARG A 510 18.85 40.30 5.59
CA ARG A 510 18.24 41.58 5.95
C ARG A 510 18.04 41.76 7.44
N SER A 511 17.71 40.71 8.17
CA SER A 511 17.59 40.75 9.63
C SER A 511 18.91 41.11 10.31
N ARG A 512 20.05 40.65 9.77
CA ARG A 512 21.39 41.04 10.22
C ARG A 512 21.68 42.54 9.97
N GLU A 513 21.09 43.10 8.90
CA GLU A 513 21.16 44.54 8.58
C GLU A 513 20.13 45.37 9.39
N GLY A 514 19.37 44.76 10.30
CA GLY A 514 18.35 45.42 11.12
C GLY A 514 17.04 45.73 10.35
N VAL A 515 16.89 45.21 9.16
CA VAL A 515 15.71 45.40 8.29
C VAL A 515 14.83 44.16 8.32
N ARG A 516 13.56 44.32 8.70
CA ARG A 516 12.56 43.22 8.58
C ARG A 516 11.90 43.30 7.21
N ILE A 517 11.90 42.22 6.50
CA ILE A 517 11.22 42.08 5.21
C ILE A 517 10.16 40.99 5.33
N PHE A 518 9.01 41.26 4.72
CA PHE A 518 7.87 40.33 4.69
C PHE A 518 7.58 39.84 3.28
N ARG A 519 8.34 40.32 2.29
CA ARG A 519 8.33 39.90 0.88
C ARG A 519 9.75 39.96 0.35
N VAL A 520 10.11 38.98 -0.49
CA VAL A 520 11.41 38.96 -1.16
C VAL A 520 11.20 39.36 -2.63
N PRO A 521 11.65 40.59 -3.03
CA PRO A 521 11.46 41.09 -4.39
C PRO A 521 12.23 40.28 -5.45
N ALA A 522 13.21 39.49 -5.04
CA ALA A 522 14.16 38.84 -5.96
C ALA A 522 13.62 37.58 -6.65
N LEU A 523 12.41 37.14 -6.37
CA LEU A 523 11.77 36.09 -7.14
C LEU A 523 11.12 36.70 -8.40
N ASP A 524 11.94 37.22 -9.30
CA ASP A 524 11.51 37.89 -10.55
C ASP A 524 10.85 36.96 -11.59
N ALA A 525 10.71 35.66 -11.27
CA ALA A 525 9.96 34.77 -12.14
C ALA A 525 8.45 35.11 -12.06
N PRO A 526 7.76 35.19 -13.18
CA PRO A 526 6.32 35.41 -13.17
C PRO A 526 5.62 34.29 -12.38
N PRO A 527 4.49 34.60 -11.70
CA PRO A 527 3.69 33.57 -11.05
C PRO A 527 3.48 32.40 -12.01
N ARG A 528 3.70 31.19 -11.56
CA ARG A 528 3.54 30.00 -12.41
C ARG A 528 2.13 29.99 -12.96
N ALA A 529 1.99 30.19 -14.28
CA ALA A 529 0.71 30.10 -14.95
C ALA A 529 0.14 28.70 -14.70
N LEU A 530 -0.97 28.63 -13.98
CA LEU A 530 -1.73 27.42 -13.90
C LEU A 530 -2.36 27.21 -15.27
N ASP A 531 -2.25 26.02 -15.83
CA ASP A 531 -2.87 25.63 -17.12
C ASP A 531 -4.41 25.75 -17.12
N PHE A 532 -5.02 26.29 -16.05
CA PHE A 532 -6.46 26.35 -15.81
C PHE A 532 -7.03 27.77 -15.65
N GLY A 533 -6.40 28.76 -16.27
CA GLY A 533 -6.92 30.14 -16.30
C GLY A 533 -6.34 31.04 -15.19
N VAL A 534 -6.41 32.35 -15.49
CA VAL A 534 -5.88 33.39 -14.63
C VAL A 534 -6.62 33.39 -13.29
N LEU A 535 -5.88 33.13 -12.20
CA LEU A 535 -6.41 33.39 -10.86
C LEU A 535 -6.62 34.90 -10.69
N PRO A 536 -7.65 35.33 -9.95
CA PRO A 536 -7.82 36.75 -9.64
C PRO A 536 -6.55 37.25 -8.94
N PRO A 537 -6.12 38.49 -9.23
CA PRO A 537 -4.98 39.10 -8.56
C PRO A 537 -5.17 39.04 -7.03
N PRO A 538 -4.09 38.96 -6.27
CA PRO A 538 -4.20 39.05 -4.82
C PRO A 538 -4.87 40.38 -4.46
N PRO A 539 -5.71 40.42 -3.41
CA PRO A 539 -6.36 41.64 -3.01
C PRO A 539 -5.33 42.73 -2.66
N ASP A 540 -5.60 43.96 -3.11
CA ASP A 540 -4.72 45.13 -2.88
C ASP A 540 -4.55 45.49 -1.38
N ASP A 541 -5.36 44.93 -0.50
CA ASP A 541 -5.26 45.14 0.94
C ASP A 541 -4.03 44.40 1.50
N ILE A 542 -3.04 45.18 1.90
CA ILE A 542 -1.86 44.69 2.63
C ILE A 542 -2.37 44.05 3.92
N PRO A 543 -2.17 42.73 4.11
CA PRO A 543 -2.62 42.07 5.31
C PRO A 543 -1.96 42.70 6.55
N ARG A 544 -2.74 42.92 7.59
CA ARG A 544 -2.16 43.32 8.90
C ARG A 544 -1.35 42.17 9.43
N ILE A 545 -0.04 42.26 9.29
CA ILE A 545 0.90 41.25 9.84
C ILE A 545 0.78 41.35 11.34
N PRO A 546 0.45 40.26 12.06
CA PRO A 546 0.37 40.29 13.51
C PRO A 546 1.74 40.67 14.08
N PRO A 547 1.79 41.55 15.10
CA PRO A 547 3.06 41.89 15.73
C PRO A 547 3.63 40.64 16.40
N LYS A 548 4.97 40.45 16.28
CA LYS A 548 5.66 39.33 16.96
C LYS A 548 5.30 39.37 18.45
N PRO A 549 4.78 38.29 19.03
CA PRO A 549 4.44 38.25 20.44
C PRO A 549 5.69 38.63 21.28
N LYS A 550 5.51 39.50 22.26
CA LYS A 550 6.59 39.85 23.17
C LYS A 550 7.00 38.58 23.92
N PRO A 551 8.31 38.33 24.09
CA PRO A 551 8.77 37.17 24.82
C PRO A 551 8.11 37.19 26.22
N GLN A 552 7.32 36.15 26.51
CA GLN A 552 6.78 36.00 27.86
C GLN A 552 7.96 35.87 28.81
N ARG A 553 8.09 36.84 29.74
CA ARG A 553 9.06 36.73 30.82
C ARG A 553 8.85 35.36 31.47
N LYS A 554 9.84 34.49 31.39
CA LYS A 554 9.85 33.24 32.19
C LYS A 554 9.56 33.65 33.63
N VAL A 555 8.35 33.38 34.09
CA VAL A 555 8.04 33.48 35.52
C VAL A 555 8.95 32.45 36.15
N ALA A 556 9.97 32.95 36.87
CA ALA A 556 10.86 32.12 37.63
C ALA A 556 9.98 31.22 38.50
N ALA A 557 10.07 29.91 38.29
CA ALA A 557 9.39 28.96 39.14
C ALA A 557 9.79 29.27 40.59
N SER A 558 8.85 29.78 41.34
CA SER A 558 9.04 29.95 42.79
C SER A 558 9.28 28.56 43.34
N THR A 559 10.52 28.33 43.79
CA THR A 559 10.87 27.14 44.57
C THR A 559 9.86 26.99 45.72
N PRO A 560 9.17 25.85 45.83
CA PRO A 560 8.33 25.61 47.00
C PRO A 560 9.25 25.62 48.25
N ARG A 561 8.91 26.46 49.21
CA ARG A 561 9.52 26.42 50.55
C ARG A 561 9.31 25.01 51.12
N PRO A 562 10.30 24.37 51.72
CA PRO A 562 10.09 23.13 52.44
C PRO A 562 9.19 23.42 53.64
N GLU A 563 8.00 22.80 53.67
CA GLU A 563 7.13 22.76 54.84
C GLU A 563 7.86 22.01 55.96
N GLY A 564 7.82 22.63 57.14
CA GLY A 564 8.54 22.19 58.31
C GLY A 564 8.10 20.82 58.82
N LEU A 565 9.05 20.11 59.33
CA LEU A 565 8.91 18.91 60.15
C LEU A 565 7.87 19.12 61.27
N PRO A 566 6.96 18.16 61.52
CA PRO A 566 6.12 18.19 62.71
C PRO A 566 6.95 17.81 63.93
N THR A 567 6.92 18.70 64.92
CA THR A 567 7.41 18.47 66.28
C THR A 567 6.60 17.39 66.96
N ASP A 568 7.29 16.41 67.53
CA ASP A 568 6.78 15.46 68.52
C ASP A 568 6.12 16.15 69.69
N SER A 569 4.93 15.76 70.07
CA SER A 569 4.49 15.79 71.47
C SER A 569 3.40 14.75 71.72
N SER A 570 3.80 13.70 72.43
CA SER A 570 3.18 13.06 73.58
C SER A 570 1.76 12.47 73.48
N ALA A 571 1.75 11.16 73.62
CA ALA A 571 1.14 10.40 74.72
C ALA A 571 -0.39 10.49 74.89
N GLY A 572 -1.04 9.32 74.87
CA GLY A 572 -2.28 9.12 75.60
C GLY A 572 -3.19 8.01 75.06
N ALA A 573 -2.96 6.83 75.55
CA ALA A 573 -3.91 5.88 76.11
C ALA A 573 -5.20 5.47 75.35
N ALA A 574 -5.28 4.16 75.18
CA ALA A 574 -6.33 3.26 75.66
C ALA A 574 -7.56 2.97 74.76
N ALA A 575 -7.61 1.70 74.42
CA ALA A 575 -8.72 0.75 74.61
C ALA A 575 -9.97 0.81 73.69
N GLY A 576 -10.24 -0.30 73.12
CA GLY A 576 -11.57 -0.91 73.14
C GLY A 576 -12.34 -0.96 71.82
N GLY A 577 -12.57 -2.17 71.36
CA GLY A 577 -13.65 -2.50 70.47
C GLY A 577 -13.24 -3.06 69.11
#